data_0b208305f551aa3b1a872840246829d5
#
_entry.id   0b208305f551aa3b1a872840246829d5
#
_cell.length_a   1.000
_cell.length_b   1.000
_cell.length_c   1.000
_cell.angle_alpha   90.00
_cell.angle_beta   90.00
_cell.angle_gamma   90.00
#
_symmetry.space_group_name_H-M   'P 1'
#
loop_
_entity.id
_entity.type
_entity.pdbx_description
1 polymer ?
#
loop_
_entity_poly.entity_id
_entity_poly.type
_entity_poly.pdbx_seq_one_letter_code
_entity_poly.pdbx_strand_id
1 'polypeptide(L)' 'LSGATIDRKLAELGYLELNECSFTGRPYQAYLPTTKGEAAGIVPGTRKSQGGVDYPTAYFSAAAASWVATLFVRDETK' A
#
# COMPACT_ATOMS: atom_id res chain seq x y z
N LEU A 1 2.95 0.70 -14.64
CA LEU A 1 2.09 1.05 -13.49
C LEU A 1 2.91 1.72 -12.40
N SER A 2 2.42 2.81 -11.86
CA SER A 2 3.05 3.46 -10.72
C SER A 2 2.55 2.85 -9.40
N GLY A 3 3.32 3.03 -8.33
CA GLY A 3 2.89 2.61 -7.00
C GLY A 3 1.59 3.26 -6.57
N ALA A 4 1.37 4.51 -6.95
CA ALA A 4 0.14 5.23 -6.61
C ALA A 4 -1.08 4.60 -7.28
N THR A 5 -0.95 4.12 -8.52
CA THR A 5 -2.03 3.44 -9.23
C THR A 5 -2.39 2.12 -8.52
N ILE A 6 -1.39 1.36 -8.10
CA ILE A 6 -1.58 0.11 -7.37
C ILE A 6 -2.29 0.37 -6.05
N ASP A 7 -1.81 1.35 -5.29
CA ASP A 7 -2.38 1.68 -3.98
C ASP A 7 -3.84 2.11 -4.11
N ARG A 8 -4.15 2.93 -5.10
CA ARG A 8 -5.52 3.38 -5.33
C ARG A 8 -6.45 2.21 -5.65
N LYS A 9 -5.99 1.31 -6.50
CA LYS A 9 -6.79 0.13 -6.88
C LYS A 9 -7.09 -0.74 -5.67
N LEU A 10 -6.08 -0.99 -4.85
CA LEU A 10 -6.24 -1.80 -3.65
C LEU A 10 -7.15 -1.13 -2.63
N ALA A 11 -7.10 0.20 -2.54
CA ALA A 11 -8.00 0.93 -1.66
C ALA A 11 -9.45 0.81 -2.13
N GLU A 12 -9.69 0.89 -3.44
CA GLU A 12 -11.03 0.70 -4.01
C GLU A 12 -11.58 -0.70 -3.71
N LEU A 13 -10.71 -1.69 -3.69
CA LEU A 13 -11.10 -3.07 -3.41
C LEU A 13 -11.22 -3.38 -1.91
N GLY A 14 -10.84 -2.43 -1.05
CA GLY A 14 -10.95 -2.58 0.40
C GLY A 14 -9.74 -3.20 1.08
N TYR A 15 -8.63 -3.40 0.37
CA TYR A 15 -7.41 -3.97 0.95
C TYR A 15 -6.53 -2.93 1.63
N LEU A 16 -6.62 -1.69 1.20
CA LEU A 16 -5.89 -0.57 1.79
C LEU A 16 -6.86 0.52 2.19
N GLU A 17 -6.45 1.37 3.12
CA GLU A 17 -7.18 2.57 3.48
C GLU A 17 -6.21 3.73 3.59
N LEU A 18 -6.69 4.93 3.27
CA LEU A 18 -5.90 6.13 3.33
C LEU A 18 -5.95 6.68 4.75
N ASN A 19 -4.80 6.78 5.40
CA ASN A 19 -4.69 7.28 6.75
C ASN A 19 -3.90 8.59 6.77
N GLU A 20 -4.37 9.55 7.55
CA GLU A 20 -3.66 10.78 7.76
C GLU A 20 -2.63 10.60 8.85
N CYS A 21 -1.37 10.89 8.55
CA CYS A 21 -0.25 10.75 9.45
C CYS A 21 0.50 12.08 9.57
N SER A 22 1.28 12.23 10.63
CA SER A 22 2.18 13.36 10.79
C SER A 22 3.60 12.89 10.45
N PHE A 23 4.26 13.61 9.56
CA PHE A 23 5.61 13.29 9.13
C PHE A 23 6.42 14.59 9.07
N THR A 24 7.45 14.67 9.90
CA THR A 24 8.29 15.87 10.06
C THR A 24 7.48 17.15 10.32
N GLY A 25 6.40 17.02 11.15
CA GLY A 25 5.54 18.14 11.49
C GLY A 25 4.55 18.54 10.40
N ARG A 26 4.48 17.78 9.31
CA ARG A 26 3.53 18.03 8.21
C ARG A 26 2.53 16.87 8.11
N PRO A 27 1.26 17.14 7.85
CA PRO A 27 0.31 16.06 7.59
C PRO A 27 0.61 15.42 6.23
N TYR A 28 0.50 14.10 6.16
CA TYR A 28 0.57 13.39 4.90
C TYR A 28 -0.37 12.19 4.95
N GLN A 29 -0.72 11.67 3.80
CA GLN A 29 -1.62 10.53 3.71
C GLN A 29 -0.84 9.29 3.27
N ALA A 30 -1.06 8.19 4.01
CA ALA A 30 -0.42 6.91 3.73
C ALA A 30 -1.47 5.84 3.53
N TYR A 31 -1.26 4.96 2.56
CA TYR A 31 -2.09 3.78 2.38
C TYR A 31 -1.56 2.68 3.28
N LEU A 32 -2.43 2.22 4.19
CA LEU A 32 -2.10 1.16 5.13
C LEU A 32 -3.09 0.00 4.96
N PRO A 33 -2.68 -1.25 5.25
CA PRO A 33 -3.57 -2.38 5.07
C PRO A 33 -4.75 -2.35 6.04
N THR A 34 -5.92 -2.72 5.53
CA THR A 34 -7.10 -2.98 6.34
C THR A 34 -6.99 -4.40 6.89
N THR A 35 -7.95 -4.81 7.73
CA THR A 35 -8.02 -6.21 8.18
C THR A 35 -8.08 -7.16 6.99
N LYS A 36 -8.84 -6.81 5.95
CA LYS A 36 -8.90 -7.58 4.72
C LYS A 36 -7.55 -7.64 4.01
N GLY A 37 -6.83 -6.51 3.98
CA GLY A 37 -5.50 -6.44 3.38
C GLY A 37 -4.50 -7.30 4.13
N GLU A 38 -4.51 -7.25 5.46
CA GLU A 38 -3.61 -8.08 6.27
C GLU A 38 -3.87 -9.56 6.05
N ALA A 39 -5.13 -9.96 5.97
CA ALA A 39 -5.49 -11.34 5.69
C ALA A 39 -5.01 -11.78 4.31
N ALA A 40 -4.87 -10.85 3.38
CA ALA A 40 -4.41 -11.12 2.01
C ALA A 40 -2.88 -11.06 1.87
N GLY A 41 -2.14 -10.78 2.94
CA GLY A 41 -0.68 -10.76 2.93
C GLY A 41 -0.05 -9.39 2.79
N ILE A 42 -0.83 -8.31 2.95
CA ILE A 42 -0.30 -6.95 2.97
C ILE A 42 -0.02 -6.59 4.42
N VAL A 43 1.23 -6.25 4.75
CA VAL A 43 1.67 -6.09 6.14
C VAL A 43 2.00 -4.62 6.41
N PRO A 44 1.53 -4.06 7.53
CA PRO A 44 1.95 -2.70 7.90
C PRO A 44 3.41 -2.70 8.36
N GLY A 45 4.13 -1.65 8.00
CA GLY A 45 5.52 -1.52 8.38
C GLY A 45 5.98 -0.08 8.34
N THR A 46 7.28 0.14 8.41
CA THR A 46 7.85 1.48 8.36
C THR A 46 9.01 1.52 7.36
N ARG A 47 9.22 2.70 6.79
CA ARG A 47 10.38 3.00 5.95
C ARG A 47 11.06 4.24 6.48
N LYS A 48 12.35 4.36 6.20
CA LYS A 48 13.10 5.58 6.48
C LYS A 48 13.10 6.49 5.26
N SER A 49 12.83 7.77 5.50
CA SER A 49 13.01 8.80 4.49
C SER A 49 14.49 9.12 4.32
N GLN A 50 14.84 9.96 3.34
CA GLN A 50 16.21 10.41 3.13
C GLN A 50 16.77 11.14 4.35
N GLY A 51 15.91 11.78 5.15
CA GLY A 51 16.33 12.45 6.36
C GLY A 51 16.43 11.54 7.58
N GLY A 52 16.23 10.23 7.43
CA GLY A 52 16.31 9.27 8.51
C GLY A 52 15.08 9.21 9.41
N VAL A 53 13.96 9.77 8.97
CA VAL A 53 12.71 9.77 9.74
C VAL A 53 11.86 8.60 9.29
N ASP A 54 11.37 7.80 10.25
CA ASP A 54 10.49 6.67 9.96
C ASP A 54 9.09 7.14 9.62
N TYR A 55 8.47 6.49 8.62
CA TYR A 55 7.08 6.76 8.26
C TYR A 55 6.36 5.44 7.97
N PRO A 56 5.04 5.38 8.26
CA PRO A 56 4.28 4.15 8.04
C PRO A 56 4.05 3.88 6.55
N THR A 57 4.06 2.61 6.19
CA THR A 57 3.82 2.17 4.82
C THR A 57 3.28 0.75 4.83
N ALA A 58 2.84 0.27 3.69
CA ALA A 58 2.38 -1.11 3.52
C ALA A 58 3.43 -1.90 2.75
N TYR A 59 3.71 -3.13 3.22
CA TYR A 59 4.61 -4.06 2.55
C TYR A 59 3.79 -5.22 1.99
N PHE A 60 4.17 -5.70 0.83
CA PHE A 60 3.53 -6.83 0.21
C PHE A 60 4.37 -8.08 0.42
N SER A 61 3.77 -9.13 0.99
CA SER A 61 4.42 -10.43 1.05
C SER A 61 4.54 -10.99 -0.37
N ALA A 62 5.34 -12.05 -0.55
CA ALA A 62 5.47 -12.69 -1.85
C ALA A 62 4.10 -13.15 -2.39
N ALA A 63 3.26 -13.69 -1.50
CA ALA A 63 1.91 -14.11 -1.88
C ALA A 63 1.06 -12.92 -2.32
N ALA A 64 1.11 -11.80 -1.58
CA ALA A 64 0.35 -10.60 -1.94
C ALA A 64 0.84 -10.03 -3.27
N ALA A 65 2.14 -9.93 -3.47
CA ALA A 65 2.70 -9.42 -4.71
C ALA A 65 2.23 -10.24 -5.92
N SER A 66 2.11 -11.55 -5.75
CA SER A 66 1.67 -12.45 -6.80
C SER A 66 0.22 -12.17 -7.22
N TRP A 67 -0.71 -12.10 -6.27
CA TRP A 67 -2.11 -11.88 -6.65
C TRP A 67 -2.38 -10.42 -7.09
N VAL A 68 -1.63 -9.46 -6.55
CA VAL A 68 -1.73 -8.07 -6.99
C VAL A 68 -1.31 -7.96 -8.46
N ALA A 69 -0.19 -8.58 -8.83
CA ALA A 69 0.26 -8.59 -10.22
C ALA A 69 -0.81 -9.18 -11.14
N THR A 70 -1.50 -10.23 -10.71
CA THR A 70 -2.57 -10.86 -11.48
C THR A 70 -3.72 -9.89 -11.78
N LEU A 71 -4.09 -9.05 -10.80
CA LEU A 71 -5.16 -8.07 -11.01
C LEU A 71 -4.83 -7.11 -12.14
N PHE A 72 -3.59 -6.64 -12.21
CA PHE A 72 -3.19 -5.64 -13.20
C PHE A 72 -2.92 -6.25 -14.57
N VAL A 73 -2.47 -7.47 -14.63
CA VAL A 73 -2.32 -8.19 -15.90
C VAL A 73 -3.68 -8.35 -16.57
N ARG A 74 -4.72 -8.64 -15.82
CA ARG A 74 -6.08 -8.73 -16.36
C ARG A 74 -6.55 -7.43 -16.97
N ASP A 75 -6.27 -6.32 -16.31
CA ASP A 75 -6.66 -5.01 -16.80
C ASP A 75 -5.97 -4.67 -18.10
N GLU A 76 -4.73 -5.10 -18.26
CA GLU A 76 -3.93 -4.83 -19.45
C GLU A 76 -4.35 -5.64 -20.68
N THR A 77 -4.98 -6.78 -20.48
CA THR A 77 -5.39 -7.66 -21.58
C THR A 77 -6.73 -7.31 -22.21
N LYS A 78 -7.39 -6.32 -21.70
CA LYS A 78 -8.67 -5.89 -22.25
C LYS A 78 -8.55 -5.06 -23.52
#